data_2230c293bd69944ab133a3f056c4cf06
#
_entry.id   2230c293bd69944ab133a3f056c4cf06
#
_cell.length_a   1.000
_cell.length_b   1.000
_cell.length_c   1.000
_cell.angle_alpha   90.00
_cell.angle_beta   90.00
_cell.angle_gamma   90.00
#
_symmetry.space_group_name_H-M   'P 1'
#
loop_
_entity.id
_entity.type
_entity.pdbx_description
1 polymer ?
#
loop_
_entity_poly.entity_id
_entity_poly.type
_entity_poly.pdbx_seq_one_letter_code
_entity_poly.pdbx_strand_id
1 'polypeptide(L)'
;MKKTLLLSALGAIAFSCSQPAEAPAENQNHEGHNHESMAPEEMDEATGGVFFTNLEDGDTVSNPVYVEFGVEGMEVRPAGEIVEGTGHHHLLIGNAFLAKGEVVPADENNIHYGGGQTSDTVTLPMGEVRLGMQFANGVHASYGRDMSASIKVFVK
;
A
#
# COMPACT_ATOMS: atom_id res chain seq x y z
N MET A 1 -22.06 -2.84 55.13
CA MET A 1 -22.71 -1.86 56.02
C MET A 1 -22.24 -0.46 55.64
N LYS A 2 -23.19 0.43 55.59
CA LYS A 2 -23.15 1.91 55.46
C LYS A 2 -23.02 2.43 54.02
N LYS A 3 -24.20 2.75 53.54
CA LYS A 3 -24.62 3.75 52.56
C LYS A 3 -24.22 5.15 53.02
N THR A 4 -23.86 6.04 52.10
CA THR A 4 -24.19 7.45 52.21
C THR A 4 -24.42 8.03 50.82
N LEU A 5 -25.62 8.54 50.66
CA LEU A 5 -26.24 9.27 49.55
C LEU A 5 -26.23 10.76 49.90
N LEU A 6 -25.97 11.67 48.96
CA LEU A 6 -26.32 13.12 48.99
C LEU A 6 -25.99 13.63 47.56
N LEU A 7 -26.87 13.95 46.72
CA LEU A 7 -28.01 14.84 46.48
C LEU A 7 -27.63 16.32 46.30
N SER A 8 -28.00 16.83 45.11
CA SER A 8 -28.41 18.19 44.72
C SER A 8 -27.34 19.24 44.37
N ALA A 9 -27.34 19.79 43.16
CA ALA A 9 -28.01 21.07 42.92
C ALA A 9 -28.09 21.45 41.45
N LEU A 10 -29.30 21.79 41.10
CA LEU A 10 -29.81 22.36 39.83
C LEU A 10 -29.36 23.84 39.73
N GLY A 11 -28.91 24.27 38.54
CA GLY A 11 -28.64 25.68 38.26
C GLY A 11 -28.90 25.98 36.77
N ALA A 12 -30.15 26.27 36.47
CA ALA A 12 -30.54 26.85 35.19
C ALA A 12 -30.33 28.37 35.21
N ILE A 13 -29.64 28.90 34.22
CA ILE A 13 -29.71 30.34 33.91
C ILE A 13 -29.98 30.46 32.40
N ALA A 14 -31.19 30.91 32.10
CA ALA A 14 -31.62 31.44 30.83
C ALA A 14 -31.40 32.95 30.84
N PHE A 15 -30.97 33.53 29.76
CA PHE A 15 -31.16 34.92 29.29
C PHE A 15 -30.22 35.14 28.12
N SER A 16 -30.51 35.71 26.99
CA SER A 16 -31.56 36.57 26.45
C SER A 16 -31.22 36.85 24.98
N CYS A 17 -32.23 36.92 24.15
CA CYS A 17 -32.18 37.44 22.79
C CYS A 17 -31.56 38.82 22.68
N SER A 18 -30.78 39.05 21.59
CA SER A 18 -30.76 40.32 20.86
C SER A 18 -30.11 40.12 19.51
N GLN A 19 -30.86 40.09 18.43
CA GLN A 19 -30.53 40.66 17.13
C GLN A 19 -31.03 42.10 17.14
N PRO A 20 -30.58 43.04 16.26
CA PRO A 20 -30.18 42.88 14.85
C PRO A 20 -29.01 43.78 14.41
N ALA A 21 -28.43 43.53 13.21
CA ALA A 21 -28.10 44.57 12.24
C ALA A 21 -27.68 43.94 10.91
N GLU A 22 -28.45 44.24 9.87
CA GLU A 22 -28.14 44.05 8.45
C GLU A 22 -26.98 44.93 8.00
N ALA A 23 -26.18 44.44 7.09
CA ALA A 23 -25.73 44.90 5.78
C ALA A 23 -24.20 44.82 5.58
N PRO A 24 -23.66 44.80 4.36
CA PRO A 24 -24.20 44.43 3.05
C PRO A 24 -23.44 43.28 2.37
N ALA A 25 -24.03 42.76 1.30
CA ALA A 25 -23.46 41.78 0.41
C ALA A 25 -22.16 42.26 -0.25
N GLU A 26 -21.07 41.58 0.00
CA GLU A 26 -19.90 41.60 -0.85
C GLU A 26 -19.89 40.31 -1.69
N ASN A 27 -20.09 40.51 -2.95
CA ASN A 27 -20.04 39.55 -4.02
C ASN A 27 -18.58 39.08 -4.17
N GLN A 28 -18.20 38.02 -3.50
CA GLN A 28 -16.94 37.33 -3.80
C GLN A 28 -17.21 36.22 -4.80
N ASN A 29 -16.83 36.56 -6.01
CA ASN A 29 -16.69 35.70 -7.16
C ASN A 29 -15.86 34.45 -6.75
N HIS A 30 -16.52 33.33 -6.44
CA HIS A 30 -15.86 32.07 -6.34
C HIS A 30 -15.53 31.65 -7.77
N GLU A 31 -14.28 31.91 -8.15
CA GLU A 31 -13.66 31.25 -9.29
C GLU A 31 -13.77 29.75 -9.05
N GLY A 32 -14.41 29.11 -10.02
CA GLY A 32 -14.62 27.68 -10.01
C GLY A 32 -13.27 26.95 -9.90
N HIS A 33 -13.05 26.27 -8.79
CA HIS A 33 -12.10 25.20 -8.77
C HIS A 33 -12.64 24.11 -9.71
N ASN A 34 -12.09 24.07 -10.91
CA ASN A 34 -12.11 22.90 -11.74
C ASN A 34 -11.57 21.75 -10.88
N HIS A 35 -12.44 20.92 -10.33
CA HIS A 35 -12.10 19.56 -10.04
C HIS A 35 -11.88 18.90 -11.39
N GLU A 36 -10.65 19.03 -11.88
CA GLU A 36 -10.12 18.16 -12.88
C GLU A 36 -10.27 16.74 -12.30
N SER A 37 -11.27 16.04 -12.86
CA SER A 37 -11.45 14.61 -12.60
C SER A 37 -10.12 13.97 -12.96
N MET A 38 -9.31 13.68 -11.94
CA MET A 38 -8.18 12.79 -12.11
C MET A 38 -8.78 11.47 -12.59
N ALA A 39 -8.62 11.21 -13.88
CA ALA A 39 -8.75 9.87 -14.40
C ALA A 39 -7.95 8.95 -13.48
N PRO A 40 -8.41 7.72 -13.21
CA PRO A 40 -7.58 6.78 -12.48
C PRO A 40 -6.23 6.76 -13.20
N GLU A 41 -5.19 7.22 -12.53
CA GLU A 41 -3.83 7.06 -13.03
C GLU A 41 -3.71 5.59 -13.36
N GLU A 42 -3.56 5.28 -14.64
CA GLU A 42 -3.13 3.96 -15.05
C GLU A 42 -1.91 3.68 -14.20
N MET A 43 -2.03 2.72 -13.27
CA MET A 43 -0.91 2.34 -12.41
C MET A 43 0.14 1.76 -13.33
N ASP A 44 1.00 2.66 -13.78
CA ASP A 44 2.10 2.42 -14.69
C ASP A 44 2.89 1.22 -14.17
N GLU A 45 3.11 0.23 -15.04
CA GLU A 45 3.77 -1.00 -14.67
C GLU A 45 5.16 -0.68 -14.10
N ALA A 46 5.45 -1.20 -12.90
CA ALA A 46 6.75 -1.03 -12.29
C ALA A 46 7.77 -1.81 -13.12
N THR A 47 8.64 -1.09 -13.82
CA THR A 47 9.74 -1.65 -14.60
C THR A 47 11.05 -1.24 -13.93
N GLY A 48 11.41 -1.95 -12.87
CA GLY A 48 12.66 -1.73 -12.16
C GLY A 48 13.71 -2.81 -12.46
N GLY A 49 14.77 -2.83 -11.66
CA GLY A 49 15.81 -3.86 -11.71
C GLY A 49 15.36 -5.24 -11.18
N VAL A 50 14.07 -5.42 -10.86
CA VAL A 50 13.47 -6.69 -10.44
C VAL A 50 12.54 -7.19 -11.54
N PHE A 51 12.43 -8.50 -11.73
CA PHE A 51 11.63 -9.10 -12.78
C PHE A 51 11.15 -10.51 -12.41
N PHE A 52 10.04 -10.93 -13.04
CA PHE A 52 9.64 -12.33 -13.09
C PHE A 52 10.37 -13.03 -14.23
N THR A 53 10.89 -14.24 -13.99
CA THR A 53 11.65 -14.99 -15.01
C THR A 53 10.81 -16.01 -15.77
N ASN A 54 9.69 -16.43 -15.20
CA ASN A 54 8.85 -17.51 -15.72
C ASN A 54 7.38 -17.14 -15.92
N LEU A 55 6.99 -15.89 -15.63
CA LEU A 55 5.63 -15.38 -15.82
C LEU A 55 5.67 -14.06 -16.58
N GLU A 56 4.69 -13.86 -17.46
CA GLU A 56 4.50 -12.63 -18.23
C GLU A 56 3.12 -12.02 -17.92
N ASP A 57 2.95 -10.73 -18.24
CA ASP A 57 1.67 -10.07 -18.09
C ASP A 57 0.60 -10.70 -18.99
N GLY A 58 -0.57 -10.98 -18.43
CA GLY A 58 -1.68 -11.64 -19.13
C GLY A 58 -1.65 -13.16 -19.10
N ASP A 59 -0.67 -13.80 -18.47
CA ASP A 59 -0.58 -15.25 -18.39
C ASP A 59 -1.80 -15.87 -17.72
N THR A 60 -2.18 -17.07 -18.17
CA THR A 60 -3.18 -17.92 -17.51
C THR A 60 -2.47 -19.06 -16.80
N VAL A 61 -2.62 -19.12 -15.49
CA VAL A 61 -1.95 -20.07 -14.62
C VAL A 61 -2.95 -20.94 -13.84
N SER A 62 -2.48 -22.05 -13.27
CA SER A 62 -3.28 -22.92 -12.39
C SER A 62 -2.60 -23.07 -11.04
N ASN A 63 -3.40 -23.07 -9.98
CA ASN A 63 -2.88 -23.31 -8.62
C ASN A 63 -2.39 -24.75 -8.40
N PRO A 64 -1.29 -24.96 -7.66
CA PRO A 64 -0.40 -23.93 -7.14
C PRO A 64 0.51 -23.34 -8.23
N VAL A 65 0.83 -22.05 -8.15
CA VAL A 65 1.61 -21.32 -9.14
C VAL A 65 3.08 -21.29 -8.74
N TYR A 66 3.96 -21.80 -9.59
CA TYR A 66 5.40 -21.63 -9.43
C TYR A 66 5.80 -20.24 -9.92
N VAL A 67 6.49 -19.46 -9.07
CA VAL A 67 6.96 -18.11 -9.37
C VAL A 67 8.46 -18.07 -9.23
N GLU A 68 9.14 -17.56 -10.25
CA GLU A 68 10.58 -17.39 -10.26
C GLU A 68 10.91 -15.94 -10.59
N PHE A 69 11.90 -15.37 -9.91
CA PHE A 69 12.19 -13.95 -9.95
C PHE A 69 13.67 -13.64 -9.79
N GLY A 70 14.09 -12.52 -10.34
CA GLY A 70 15.46 -12.05 -10.31
C GLY A 70 15.58 -10.56 -10.02
N VAL A 71 16.81 -10.11 -9.87
CA VAL A 71 17.18 -8.71 -9.69
C VAL A 71 18.45 -8.40 -10.47
N GLU A 72 18.49 -7.20 -11.06
CA GLU A 72 19.67 -6.64 -11.70
C GLU A 72 20.19 -5.43 -10.92
N GLY A 73 21.52 -5.25 -10.91
CA GLY A 73 22.18 -4.11 -10.27
C GLY A 73 22.29 -4.19 -8.76
N MET A 74 21.70 -5.23 -8.12
CA MET A 74 21.80 -5.47 -6.68
C MET A 74 22.02 -6.96 -6.40
N GLU A 75 22.54 -7.27 -5.19
CA GLU A 75 22.78 -8.64 -4.73
C GLU A 75 21.63 -9.11 -3.82
N VAL A 76 21.16 -10.33 -4.04
CA VAL A 76 20.19 -10.97 -3.13
C VAL A 76 20.91 -11.43 -1.87
N ARG A 77 20.45 -10.97 -0.71
CA ARG A 77 20.94 -11.37 0.61
C ARG A 77 19.78 -11.65 1.57
N PRO A 78 19.98 -12.51 2.57
CA PRO A 78 18.99 -12.70 3.63
C PRO A 78 18.66 -11.39 4.36
N ALA A 79 17.43 -11.31 4.90
CA ALA A 79 17.02 -10.26 5.81
C ALA A 79 17.95 -10.17 7.02
N GLY A 80 18.17 -8.95 7.54
CA GLY A 80 19.08 -8.69 8.66
C GLY A 80 19.65 -7.28 8.61
N GLU A 81 20.96 -7.16 8.61
CA GLU A 81 21.62 -5.85 8.55
C GLU A 81 21.41 -5.16 7.21
N ILE A 82 21.34 -3.82 7.25
CA ILE A 82 21.33 -3.01 6.03
C ILE A 82 22.73 -3.00 5.43
N VAL A 83 22.87 -3.57 4.24
CA VAL A 83 24.10 -3.53 3.44
C VAL A 83 23.78 -2.86 2.11
N GLU A 84 24.54 -1.85 1.74
CA GLU A 84 24.35 -1.11 0.49
C GLU A 84 24.45 -2.03 -0.73
N GLY A 85 23.56 -1.82 -1.72
CA GLY A 85 23.52 -2.64 -2.93
C GLY A 85 22.95 -4.04 -2.73
N THR A 86 22.33 -4.35 -1.59
CA THR A 86 21.78 -5.68 -1.29
C THR A 86 20.34 -5.61 -0.79
N GLY A 87 19.62 -6.72 -0.89
CA GLY A 87 18.27 -6.85 -0.37
C GLY A 87 17.69 -8.24 -0.61
N HIS A 88 16.39 -8.36 -0.40
CA HIS A 88 15.64 -9.58 -0.64
C HIS A 88 14.28 -9.29 -1.25
N HIS A 89 13.69 -10.30 -1.85
CA HIS A 89 12.42 -10.19 -2.56
C HIS A 89 11.22 -10.30 -1.62
N HIS A 90 10.12 -9.65 -2.04
CA HIS A 90 8.77 -9.82 -1.51
C HIS A 90 7.81 -9.96 -2.68
N LEU A 91 6.87 -10.90 -2.61
CA LEU A 91 5.78 -11.02 -3.56
C LEU A 91 4.54 -10.35 -2.96
N LEU A 92 4.03 -9.33 -3.65
CA LEU A 92 2.84 -8.59 -3.28
C LEU A 92 1.64 -9.11 -4.09
N ILE A 93 0.61 -9.63 -3.43
CA ILE A 93 -0.61 -10.12 -4.07
C ILE A 93 -1.65 -9.00 -4.04
N GLY A 94 -2.08 -8.54 -5.21
CA GLY A 94 -3.05 -7.46 -5.35
C GLY A 94 -2.44 -6.05 -5.41
N ASN A 95 -1.13 -5.91 -5.17
CA ASN A 95 -0.43 -4.62 -5.22
C ASN A 95 0.72 -4.66 -6.25
N ALA A 96 1.08 -3.52 -6.83
CA ALA A 96 2.16 -3.42 -7.82
C ALA A 96 3.53 -3.20 -7.15
N PHE A 97 3.60 -2.26 -6.22
CA PHE A 97 4.81 -1.88 -5.49
C PHE A 97 4.46 -1.09 -4.24
N LEU A 98 5.45 -0.86 -3.38
CA LEU A 98 5.39 0.01 -2.21
C LEU A 98 6.30 1.22 -2.41
N ALA A 99 5.97 2.33 -1.78
CA ALA A 99 6.78 3.54 -1.84
C ALA A 99 8.18 3.30 -1.24
N LYS A 100 9.17 4.03 -1.73
CA LYS A 100 10.55 3.94 -1.22
C LYS A 100 10.61 4.27 0.28
N GLY A 101 11.22 3.37 1.04
CA GLY A 101 11.33 3.47 2.49
C GLY A 101 10.13 2.94 3.27
N GLU A 102 9.04 2.61 2.61
CA GLU A 102 7.91 1.92 3.24
C GLU A 102 8.31 0.50 3.62
N VAL A 103 7.98 0.10 4.83
CA VAL A 103 8.25 -1.25 5.31
C VAL A 103 7.20 -2.19 4.75
N VAL A 104 7.63 -3.27 4.08
CA VAL A 104 6.71 -4.28 3.55
C VAL A 104 5.94 -4.92 4.71
N PRO A 105 4.60 -4.89 4.69
CA PRO A 105 3.80 -5.53 5.74
C PRO A 105 4.05 -7.05 5.80
N ALA A 106 3.93 -7.64 6.98
CA ALA A 106 3.99 -9.08 7.18
C ALA A 106 2.57 -9.63 7.31
N ASP A 107 1.95 -9.96 6.18
CA ASP A 107 0.59 -10.50 6.10
C ASP A 107 0.45 -11.50 4.95
N GLU A 108 -0.74 -12.05 4.76
CA GLU A 108 -1.04 -13.09 3.76
C GLU A 108 -0.89 -12.62 2.30
N ASN A 109 -0.92 -11.31 2.06
CA ASN A 109 -0.80 -10.72 0.72
C ASN A 109 0.64 -10.27 0.41
N ASN A 110 1.55 -10.36 1.38
CA ASN A 110 2.93 -9.90 1.25
C ASN A 110 3.90 -11.01 1.64
N ILE A 111 4.20 -11.90 0.69
CA ILE A 111 5.07 -13.06 0.95
C ILE A 111 6.52 -12.60 1.04
N HIS A 112 7.17 -12.95 2.14
CA HIS A 112 8.52 -12.54 2.48
C HIS A 112 9.55 -13.63 2.17
N TYR A 113 10.52 -13.31 1.32
CA TYR A 113 11.62 -14.19 0.94
C TYR A 113 12.93 -13.86 1.69
N GLY A 114 12.80 -13.73 3.01
CA GLY A 114 13.88 -13.25 3.88
C GLY A 114 15.08 -14.19 4.03
N GLY A 115 15.04 -15.37 3.46
CA GLY A 115 16.21 -16.25 3.36
C GLY A 115 17.03 -16.06 2.09
N GLY A 116 16.64 -15.10 1.23
CA GLY A 116 17.29 -14.89 -0.08
C GLY A 116 16.79 -15.82 -1.17
N GLN A 117 15.56 -16.32 -1.04
CA GLN A 117 14.92 -17.16 -2.08
C GLN A 117 14.68 -16.34 -3.33
N THR A 118 14.77 -16.99 -4.50
CA THR A 118 14.50 -16.45 -5.84
C THR A 118 13.39 -17.19 -6.56
N SER A 119 12.71 -18.11 -5.90
CA SER A 119 11.53 -18.82 -6.41
C SER A 119 10.69 -19.37 -5.27
N ASP A 120 9.40 -19.60 -5.55
CA ASP A 120 8.47 -20.22 -4.63
C ASP A 120 7.29 -20.85 -5.39
N THR A 121 6.47 -21.64 -4.70
CA THR A 121 5.20 -22.16 -5.20
C THR A 121 4.08 -21.65 -4.31
N VAL A 122 3.25 -20.77 -4.84
CA VAL A 122 2.22 -20.03 -4.10
C VAL A 122 0.82 -20.44 -4.54
N THR A 123 -0.14 -20.29 -3.63
CA THR A 123 -1.57 -20.40 -3.94
C THR A 123 -2.16 -19.00 -4.05
N LEU A 124 -2.68 -18.67 -5.22
CA LEU A 124 -3.25 -17.37 -5.52
C LEU A 124 -4.79 -17.40 -5.51
N PRO A 125 -5.45 -16.28 -5.27
CA PRO A 125 -6.89 -16.15 -5.49
C PRO A 125 -7.28 -16.51 -6.94
N MET A 126 -8.48 -17.07 -7.13
CA MET A 126 -8.99 -17.37 -8.47
C MET A 126 -9.39 -16.09 -9.21
N GLY A 127 -9.22 -16.07 -10.52
CA GLY A 127 -9.53 -14.94 -11.40
C GLY A 127 -8.33 -14.05 -11.69
N GLU A 128 -8.54 -12.78 -12.06
CA GLU A 128 -7.47 -11.82 -12.32
C GLU A 128 -6.77 -11.42 -11.03
N VAL A 129 -5.47 -11.59 -10.97
CA VAL A 129 -4.63 -11.25 -9.83
C VAL A 129 -3.43 -10.43 -10.30
N ARG A 130 -3.20 -9.28 -9.66
CA ARG A 130 -1.95 -8.53 -9.83
C ARG A 130 -0.89 -9.13 -8.91
N LEU A 131 0.29 -9.36 -9.44
CA LEU A 131 1.48 -9.77 -8.70
C LEU A 131 2.50 -8.65 -8.80
N GLY A 132 2.96 -8.15 -7.66
CA GLY A 132 4.08 -7.22 -7.57
C GLY A 132 5.30 -7.95 -7.01
N MET A 133 6.45 -7.83 -7.66
CA MET A 133 7.73 -8.24 -7.08
C MET A 133 8.44 -7.00 -6.55
N GLN A 134 8.65 -6.93 -5.26
CA GLN A 134 9.29 -5.80 -4.60
C GLN A 134 10.62 -6.22 -4.00
N PHE A 135 11.69 -5.46 -4.27
CA PHE A 135 12.96 -5.61 -3.57
C PHE A 135 13.02 -4.67 -2.37
N ALA A 136 13.50 -5.17 -1.23
CA ALA A 136 13.61 -4.42 0.00
C ALA A 136 14.97 -4.68 0.68
N ASN A 137 15.42 -3.72 1.49
CA ASN A 137 16.67 -3.84 2.22
C ASN A 137 16.57 -4.86 3.38
N GLY A 138 17.67 -5.07 4.11
CA GLY A 138 17.75 -6.06 5.18
C GLY A 138 16.68 -5.91 6.29
N VAL A 139 16.11 -4.71 6.48
CA VAL A 139 15.05 -4.42 7.45
C VAL A 139 13.68 -4.22 6.80
N HIS A 140 13.48 -4.75 5.59
CA HIS A 140 12.21 -4.77 4.84
C HIS A 140 11.75 -3.41 4.32
N ALA A 141 12.59 -2.37 4.36
CA ALA A 141 12.23 -1.09 3.74
C ALA A 141 12.39 -1.19 2.21
N SER A 142 11.29 -0.95 1.51
CA SER A 142 11.20 -0.97 0.04
C SER A 142 12.21 -0.02 -0.61
N TYR A 143 12.84 -0.46 -1.69
CA TYR A 143 13.63 0.40 -2.56
C TYR A 143 12.77 1.24 -3.51
N GLY A 144 11.43 1.06 -3.48
CA GLY A 144 10.48 1.79 -4.30
C GLY A 144 10.26 1.17 -5.66
N ARG A 145 9.62 1.96 -6.54
CA ARG A 145 9.20 1.54 -7.87
C ARG A 145 10.36 1.08 -8.76
N ASP A 146 11.51 1.75 -8.67
CA ASP A 146 12.70 1.43 -9.49
C ASP A 146 13.28 0.02 -9.19
N MET A 147 12.87 -0.58 -8.08
CA MET A 147 13.25 -1.92 -7.65
C MET A 147 12.01 -2.79 -7.42
N SER A 148 11.09 -2.72 -8.36
CA SER A 148 9.89 -3.54 -8.40
C SER A 148 9.50 -3.89 -9.83
N ALA A 149 8.71 -4.94 -9.99
CA ALA A 149 8.03 -5.32 -11.23
C ALA A 149 6.59 -5.71 -10.91
N SER A 150 5.67 -5.52 -11.85
CA SER A 150 4.31 -6.03 -11.66
C SER A 150 3.73 -6.60 -12.93
N ILE A 151 2.99 -7.68 -12.80
CA ILE A 151 2.24 -8.37 -13.87
C ILE A 151 0.83 -8.65 -13.37
N LYS A 152 -0.08 -8.89 -14.30
CA LYS A 152 -1.39 -9.48 -14.03
C LYS A 152 -1.43 -10.89 -14.58
N VAL A 153 -1.95 -11.83 -13.81
CA VAL A 153 -2.18 -13.20 -14.25
C VAL A 153 -3.63 -13.58 -14.04
N PHE A 154 -4.12 -14.54 -14.82
CA PHE A 154 -5.46 -15.11 -14.65
C PHE A 154 -5.35 -16.53 -14.07
N VAL A 155 -5.83 -16.72 -12.87
CA VAL A 155 -5.77 -17.99 -12.12
C VAL A 155 -7.06 -18.80 -12.33
N LYS A 156 -6.95 -20.08 -12.77
CA LYS A 156 -8.05 -20.99 -13.05
C LYS A 156 -7.87 -22.35 -12.38
#